data_bf43c4a8f1f5048f546ce307cef1b0fd
#
_entry.id   bf43c4a8f1f5048f546ce307cef1b0fd
#
_cell.length_a   1.000
_cell.length_b   1.000
_cell.length_c   1.000
_cell.angle_alpha   90.00
_cell.angle_beta   90.00
_cell.angle_gamma   90.00
#
_symmetry.space_group_name_H-M   'P 1'
#
loop_
_entity.id
_entity.type
_entity.pdbx_description
1 polymer ?
#
loop_
_entity_poly.entity_id
_entity_poly.type
_entity_poly.pdbx_seq_one_letter_code
_entity_poly.pdbx_strand_id
1 'polypeptide(L)'
;MSDGEKVLTDEAGFPVLFDLVDLGIEALQADVITSRGFIRNNGDAVRALTKALVEAFHFGKTRKKETLDILSRCMKTSDQKVLEAAYTPSIALGPSKPYPSLNGVEVALAELASRNPKAASAKPEQFVDMSFIAELDRSGFIDSLYRR
;
A
#
# COMPACT_ATOMS: atom_id res chain seq x y z
N MET A 1 1.81 -5.78 12.82
CA MET A 1 1.18 -4.78 13.72
C MET A 1 1.05 -3.50 12.91
N SER A 2 -0.10 -2.87 12.88
CA SER A 2 -0.28 -1.57 12.21
C SER A 2 0.33 -0.45 13.05
N ASP A 3 0.66 0.70 12.41
CA ASP A 3 1.25 1.84 13.14
C ASP A 3 0.32 2.38 14.23
N GLY A 4 -1.00 2.31 14.05
CA GLY A 4 -1.97 2.65 15.10
C GLY A 4 -1.93 1.70 16.29
N GLU A 5 -1.73 0.40 16.06
CA GLU A 5 -1.56 -0.59 17.14
C GLU A 5 -0.25 -0.39 17.89
N LYS A 6 0.81 0.06 17.20
CA LYS A 6 2.09 0.40 17.83
C LYS A 6 1.93 1.49 18.90
N VAL A 7 1.18 2.55 18.60
CA VAL A 7 0.88 3.60 19.59
C VAL A 7 0.17 3.03 20.81
N LEU A 8 -0.82 2.16 20.62
CA LEU A 8 -1.57 1.55 21.72
C LEU A 8 -0.69 0.61 22.56
N THR A 9 0.24 -0.12 21.95
CA THR A 9 1.17 -0.99 22.69
C THR A 9 2.19 -0.19 23.49
N ASP A 10 2.70 0.92 22.93
CA ASP A 10 3.59 1.83 23.66
C ASP A 10 2.90 2.46 24.87
N GLU A 11 1.65 2.92 24.73
CA GLU A 11 0.86 3.46 25.84
C GLU A 11 0.55 2.40 26.91
N ALA A 12 0.43 1.12 26.53
CA ALA A 12 0.27 0.00 27.45
C ALA A 12 1.60 -0.46 28.11
N GLY A 13 2.73 0.18 27.79
CA GLY A 13 4.04 -0.12 28.36
C GLY A 13 4.73 -1.34 27.77
N PHE A 14 4.33 -1.80 26.57
CA PHE A 14 5.02 -2.87 25.86
C PHE A 14 6.14 -2.31 25.01
N PRO A 15 7.42 -2.70 25.22
CA PRO A 15 8.52 -2.20 24.43
C PRO A 15 8.49 -2.77 23.01
N VAL A 16 8.79 -1.92 22.02
CA VAL A 16 9.10 -2.38 20.65
C VAL A 16 10.51 -2.96 20.67
N LEU A 17 10.64 -4.25 20.36
CA LEU A 17 11.95 -4.93 20.35
C LEU A 17 12.75 -4.61 19.09
N PHE A 18 12.07 -4.53 17.94
CA PHE A 18 12.64 -4.14 16.66
C PHE A 18 11.52 -3.73 15.69
N ASP A 19 11.85 -2.88 14.73
CA ASP A 19 10.96 -2.50 13.62
C ASP A 19 11.49 -3.11 12.31
N LEU A 20 10.62 -3.74 11.53
CA LEU A 20 11.03 -4.34 10.25
C LEU A 20 11.48 -3.27 9.24
N VAL A 21 10.95 -2.05 9.34
CA VAL A 21 11.37 -0.92 8.51
C VAL A 21 12.83 -0.56 8.77
N ASP A 22 13.25 -0.55 10.05
CA ASP A 22 14.64 -0.27 10.45
C ASP A 22 15.61 -1.35 9.95
N LEU A 23 15.11 -2.56 9.73
CA LEU A 23 15.87 -3.69 9.17
C LEU A 23 15.90 -3.68 7.64
N GLY A 24 15.25 -2.71 6.98
CA GLY A 24 15.14 -2.63 5.52
C GLY A 24 14.33 -3.76 4.89
N ILE A 25 13.48 -4.43 5.66
CA ILE A 25 12.62 -5.51 5.16
C ILE A 25 11.35 -4.90 4.61
N GLU A 26 11.20 -4.95 3.29
CA GLU A 26 9.96 -4.59 2.62
C GLU A 26 8.94 -5.71 2.76
N ALA A 27 7.74 -5.37 3.23
CA ALA A 27 6.60 -6.28 3.28
C ALA A 27 5.43 -5.71 2.48
N LEU A 28 4.74 -6.59 1.73
CA LEU A 28 3.49 -6.24 1.08
C LEU A 28 2.41 -6.12 2.15
N GLN A 29 1.88 -4.91 2.37
CA GLN A 29 0.88 -4.65 3.42
C GLN A 29 -0.53 -4.46 2.88
N ALA A 30 -0.68 -3.73 1.78
CA ALA A 30 -1.97 -3.38 1.22
C ALA A 30 -1.90 -3.39 -0.31
N ASP A 31 -2.22 -4.52 -0.89
CA ASP A 31 -2.19 -4.73 -2.33
C ASP A 31 -3.57 -5.11 -2.87
N VAL A 32 -3.82 -4.75 -4.12
CA VAL A 32 -4.98 -5.24 -4.85
C VAL A 32 -4.59 -6.51 -5.60
N ILE A 33 -5.20 -7.62 -5.20
CA ILE A 33 -4.93 -8.93 -5.79
C ILE A 33 -6.13 -9.35 -6.65
N THR A 34 -5.84 -9.82 -7.86
CA THR A 34 -6.84 -10.40 -8.75
C THR A 34 -6.23 -11.50 -9.64
N SER A 35 -7.06 -12.20 -10.39
CA SER A 35 -6.59 -13.23 -11.32
C SER A 35 -6.29 -12.65 -12.71
N ARG A 36 -5.34 -13.29 -13.42
CA ARG A 36 -5.07 -12.96 -14.83
C ARG A 36 -6.32 -13.11 -15.73
N GLY A 37 -7.20 -14.07 -15.39
CA GLY A 37 -8.48 -14.24 -16.08
C GLY A 37 -9.39 -13.04 -15.88
N PHE A 38 -9.47 -12.50 -14.66
CA PHE A 38 -10.25 -11.30 -14.39
C PHE A 38 -9.69 -10.08 -15.15
N ILE A 39 -8.38 -9.88 -15.14
CA ILE A 39 -7.72 -8.78 -15.87
C ILE A 39 -8.06 -8.84 -17.36
N ARG A 40 -7.94 -10.02 -17.99
CA ARG A 40 -8.25 -10.19 -19.42
C ARG A 40 -9.70 -9.87 -19.77
N ASN A 41 -10.64 -10.24 -18.89
CA ASN A 41 -12.07 -10.11 -19.18
C ASN A 41 -12.64 -8.78 -18.69
N ASN A 42 -11.97 -8.08 -17.77
CA ASN A 42 -12.46 -6.87 -17.09
C ASN A 42 -11.38 -5.77 -17.01
N GLY A 43 -10.57 -5.62 -18.05
CA GLY A 43 -9.47 -4.64 -18.08
C GLY A 43 -9.91 -3.22 -17.76
N ASP A 44 -11.10 -2.81 -18.22
CA ASP A 44 -11.63 -1.48 -17.94
C ASP A 44 -11.96 -1.27 -16.45
N ALA A 45 -12.48 -2.31 -15.79
CA ALA A 45 -12.73 -2.25 -14.34
C ALA A 45 -11.40 -2.14 -13.56
N VAL A 46 -10.36 -2.88 -13.97
CA VAL A 46 -9.03 -2.80 -13.36
C VAL A 46 -8.42 -1.40 -13.56
N ARG A 47 -8.54 -0.84 -14.78
CA ARG A 47 -8.08 0.52 -15.09
C ARG A 47 -8.80 1.56 -14.25
N ALA A 48 -10.13 1.46 -14.13
CA ALA A 48 -10.94 2.37 -13.32
C ALA A 48 -10.56 2.30 -11.83
N LEU A 49 -10.35 1.10 -11.30
CA LEU A 49 -9.90 0.89 -9.91
C LEU A 49 -8.51 1.47 -9.68
N THR A 50 -7.55 1.21 -10.58
CA THR A 50 -6.20 1.75 -10.47
C THR A 50 -6.21 3.28 -10.47
N LYS A 51 -7.02 3.88 -11.35
CA LYS A 51 -7.20 5.34 -11.38
C LYS A 51 -7.79 5.87 -10.08
N ALA A 52 -8.86 5.25 -9.57
CA ALA A 52 -9.49 5.63 -8.31
C ALA A 52 -8.54 5.55 -7.11
N LEU A 53 -7.66 4.52 -7.06
CA LEU A 53 -6.63 4.40 -6.05
C LEU A 53 -5.60 5.54 -6.11
N VAL A 54 -5.14 5.89 -7.31
CA VAL A 54 -4.21 7.04 -7.50
C VAL A 54 -4.86 8.34 -7.03
N GLU A 55 -6.12 8.57 -7.38
CA GLU A 55 -6.88 9.75 -6.93
C GLU A 55 -7.08 9.74 -5.40
N ALA A 56 -7.34 8.57 -4.81
CA ALA A 56 -7.47 8.43 -3.36
C ALA A 56 -6.17 8.71 -2.61
N PHE A 57 -5.03 8.25 -3.13
CA PHE A 57 -3.71 8.59 -2.58
C PHE A 57 -3.44 10.10 -2.66
N HIS A 58 -3.72 10.71 -3.81
CA HIS A 58 -3.59 12.16 -3.96
C HIS A 58 -4.50 12.92 -2.97
N PHE A 59 -5.77 12.53 -2.85
CA PHE A 59 -6.71 13.10 -1.88
C PHE A 59 -6.16 12.98 -0.46
N GLY A 60 -5.73 11.78 -0.09
CA GLY A 60 -5.16 11.52 1.24
C GLY A 60 -3.98 12.43 1.57
N LYS A 61 -3.07 12.65 0.61
CA LYS A 61 -1.89 13.53 0.78
C LYS A 61 -2.23 15.01 0.86
N THR A 62 -3.24 15.46 0.12
CA THR A 62 -3.55 16.89 -0.05
C THR A 62 -4.68 17.38 0.86
N ARG A 63 -5.47 16.47 1.42
CA ARG A 63 -6.64 16.74 2.25
C ARG A 63 -6.55 16.03 3.61
N LYS A 64 -5.49 16.37 4.39
CA LYS A 64 -5.19 15.70 5.66
C LYS A 64 -6.39 15.66 6.61
N LYS A 65 -7.06 16.81 6.83
CA LYS A 65 -8.18 16.89 7.77
C LYS A 65 -9.32 15.93 7.37
N GLU A 66 -9.75 16.01 6.13
CA GLU A 66 -10.83 15.17 5.60
C GLU A 66 -10.44 13.69 5.61
N THR A 67 -9.16 13.40 5.40
CA THR A 67 -8.63 12.04 5.47
C THR A 67 -8.66 11.50 6.90
N LEU A 68 -8.24 12.30 7.89
CA LEU A 68 -8.34 11.93 9.30
C LEU A 68 -9.80 11.72 9.75
N ASP A 69 -10.73 12.54 9.26
CA ASP A 69 -12.17 12.38 9.53
C ASP A 69 -12.71 11.05 8.93
N ILE A 70 -12.21 10.64 7.77
CA ILE A 70 -12.54 9.35 7.15
C ILE A 70 -11.94 8.20 7.98
N LEU A 71 -10.65 8.29 8.33
CA LEU A 71 -9.96 7.28 9.15
C LEU A 71 -10.66 7.11 10.50
N SER A 72 -11.04 8.20 11.16
CA SER A 72 -11.77 8.17 12.44
C SER A 72 -13.06 7.34 12.35
N ARG A 73 -13.82 7.52 11.28
CA ARG A 73 -15.06 6.74 11.05
C ARG A 73 -14.78 5.27 10.73
N CYS A 74 -13.76 5.00 9.92
CA CYS A 74 -13.40 3.64 9.51
C CYS A 74 -12.82 2.84 10.70
N MET A 75 -11.93 3.45 11.47
CA MET A 75 -11.25 2.85 12.62
C MET A 75 -12.11 2.91 13.90
N LYS A 76 -13.23 3.64 13.88
CA LYS A 76 -14.12 3.86 15.04
C LYS A 76 -13.37 4.40 16.26
N THR A 77 -12.45 5.33 16.03
CA THR A 77 -11.67 6.01 17.07
C THR A 77 -11.63 7.51 16.82
N SER A 78 -11.56 8.28 17.90
CA SER A 78 -11.30 9.73 17.86
C SER A 78 -9.92 10.09 18.42
N ASP A 79 -9.12 9.09 18.79
CA ASP A 79 -7.77 9.30 19.31
C ASP A 79 -6.86 9.82 18.21
N GLN A 80 -6.42 11.07 18.38
CA GLN A 80 -5.60 11.75 17.38
C GLN A 80 -4.23 11.10 17.19
N LYS A 81 -3.63 10.53 18.23
CA LYS A 81 -2.34 9.84 18.12
C LYS A 81 -2.47 8.59 17.25
N VAL A 82 -3.52 7.80 17.47
CA VAL A 82 -3.82 6.60 16.67
C VAL A 82 -4.09 6.97 15.20
N LEU A 83 -4.86 8.03 14.98
CA LEU A 83 -5.17 8.51 13.63
C LEU A 83 -3.94 9.04 12.90
N GLU A 84 -3.09 9.81 13.56
CA GLU A 84 -1.83 10.33 12.99
C GLU A 84 -0.84 9.19 12.70
N ALA A 85 -0.73 8.21 13.60
CA ALA A 85 0.12 7.05 13.38
C ALA A 85 -0.34 6.21 12.20
N ALA A 86 -1.64 6.07 11.97
CA ALA A 86 -2.17 5.38 10.80
C ALA A 86 -2.00 6.20 9.51
N TYR A 87 -2.14 7.53 9.58
CA TYR A 87 -2.06 8.43 8.43
C TYR A 87 -0.65 8.61 7.89
N THR A 88 0.31 8.88 8.78
CA THR A 88 1.63 9.38 8.38
C THR A 88 2.42 8.39 7.54
N PRO A 89 2.67 7.13 7.98
CA PRO A 89 3.47 6.19 7.19
C PRO A 89 2.76 5.72 5.91
N SER A 90 1.46 5.48 6.00
CA SER A 90 0.72 4.84 4.91
C SER A 90 0.30 5.82 3.81
N ILE A 91 0.00 7.07 4.16
CA ILE A 91 -0.57 8.06 3.25
C ILE A 91 0.40 9.22 3.03
N ALA A 92 0.81 9.92 4.09
CA ALA A 92 1.61 11.13 3.94
C ALA A 92 2.99 10.85 3.32
N LEU A 93 3.68 9.80 3.77
CA LEU A 93 5.01 9.38 3.30
C LEU A 93 4.95 8.38 2.15
N GLY A 94 3.79 7.79 1.85
CA GLY A 94 3.62 6.86 0.74
C GLY A 94 4.00 7.48 -0.62
N PRO A 95 4.30 6.68 -1.65
CA PRO A 95 4.71 7.19 -2.96
C PRO A 95 3.57 7.92 -3.66
N SER A 96 3.87 8.99 -4.40
CA SER A 96 2.88 9.67 -5.26
C SER A 96 2.49 8.82 -6.48
N LYS A 97 3.40 7.94 -6.91
CA LYS A 97 3.18 6.95 -7.96
C LYS A 97 3.23 5.56 -7.32
N PRO A 98 2.08 4.98 -6.96
CA PRO A 98 2.01 3.74 -6.18
C PRO A 98 2.22 2.50 -7.06
N TYR A 99 3.44 2.33 -7.56
CA TYR A 99 3.85 1.10 -8.23
C TYR A 99 3.99 -0.04 -7.21
N PRO A 100 3.56 -1.26 -7.56
CA PRO A 100 3.83 -2.44 -6.74
C PRO A 100 5.33 -2.66 -6.51
N SER A 101 5.73 -3.06 -5.30
CA SER A 101 7.12 -3.39 -5.00
C SER A 101 7.47 -4.80 -5.49
N LEU A 102 8.39 -4.92 -6.45
CA LEU A 102 8.95 -6.21 -6.85
C LEU A 102 9.76 -6.86 -5.73
N ASN A 103 10.48 -6.04 -4.94
CA ASN A 103 11.24 -6.51 -3.80
C ASN A 103 10.33 -7.10 -2.70
N GLY A 104 9.18 -6.46 -2.43
CA GLY A 104 8.19 -7.00 -1.51
C GLY A 104 7.62 -8.36 -1.99
N VAL A 105 7.42 -8.53 -3.29
CA VAL A 105 7.02 -9.84 -3.87
C VAL A 105 8.14 -10.86 -3.74
N GLU A 106 9.39 -10.48 -3.95
CA GLU A 106 10.56 -11.35 -3.79
C GLU A 106 10.67 -11.87 -2.35
N VAL A 107 10.54 -10.99 -1.35
CA VAL A 107 10.52 -11.36 0.07
C VAL A 107 9.39 -12.35 0.36
N ALA A 108 8.18 -12.11 -0.15
CA ALA A 108 7.05 -13.02 0.01
C ALA A 108 7.29 -14.39 -0.65
N LEU A 109 7.91 -14.42 -1.83
CA LEU A 109 8.28 -15.68 -2.51
C LEU A 109 9.36 -16.44 -1.73
N ALA A 110 10.35 -15.76 -1.18
CA ALA A 110 11.40 -16.37 -0.36
C ALA A 110 10.82 -17.01 0.91
N GLU A 111 9.88 -16.35 1.58
CA GLU A 111 9.18 -16.92 2.73
C GLU A 111 8.38 -18.16 2.34
N LEU A 112 7.64 -18.10 1.23
CA LEU A 112 6.83 -19.21 0.74
C LEU A 112 7.67 -20.41 0.25
N ALA A 113 8.91 -20.19 -0.16
CA ALA A 113 9.79 -21.24 -0.71
C ALA A 113 10.02 -22.38 0.28
N SER A 114 10.02 -22.09 1.59
CA SER A 114 10.14 -23.11 2.65
C SER A 114 8.96 -24.10 2.70
N ARG A 115 7.79 -23.69 2.22
CA ARG A 115 6.53 -24.47 2.25
C ARG A 115 6.06 -24.88 0.86
N ASN A 116 6.53 -24.21 -0.19
CA ASN A 116 6.14 -24.45 -1.57
C ASN A 116 7.35 -24.36 -2.50
N PRO A 117 7.90 -25.50 -2.96
CA PRO A 117 9.08 -25.50 -3.84
C PRO A 117 8.91 -24.71 -5.15
N LYS A 118 7.66 -24.54 -5.64
CA LYS A 118 7.39 -23.72 -6.83
C LYS A 118 7.70 -22.23 -6.60
N ALA A 119 7.61 -21.75 -5.37
CA ALA A 119 7.95 -20.38 -5.03
C ALA A 119 9.44 -20.11 -5.17
N ALA A 120 10.31 -21.10 -4.90
CA ALA A 120 11.76 -20.97 -5.01
C ALA A 120 12.25 -20.69 -6.45
N SER A 121 11.49 -21.12 -7.46
CA SER A 121 11.81 -20.89 -8.88
C SER A 121 10.96 -19.81 -9.55
N ALA A 122 10.06 -19.18 -8.81
CA ALA A 122 9.17 -18.16 -9.32
C ALA A 122 9.87 -16.79 -9.36
N LYS A 123 9.51 -15.97 -10.36
CA LYS A 123 10.04 -14.61 -10.50
C LYS A 123 8.98 -13.60 -10.08
N PRO A 124 9.35 -12.53 -9.34
CA PRO A 124 8.41 -11.50 -8.88
C PRO A 124 7.53 -10.92 -9.99
N GLU A 125 8.09 -10.70 -11.17
CA GLU A 125 7.38 -10.12 -12.34
C GLU A 125 6.22 -10.98 -12.82
N GLN A 126 6.19 -12.27 -12.47
CA GLN A 126 5.09 -13.16 -12.80
C GLN A 126 3.81 -12.88 -11.99
N PHE A 127 3.92 -12.14 -10.89
CA PHE A 127 2.84 -11.88 -9.93
C PHE A 127 2.36 -10.43 -9.96
N VAL A 128 3.01 -9.57 -10.74
CA VAL A 128 2.69 -8.14 -10.81
C VAL A 128 2.30 -7.75 -12.23
N ASP A 129 1.23 -6.96 -12.35
CA ASP A 129 0.87 -6.29 -13.60
C ASP A 129 0.96 -4.77 -13.39
N MET A 130 2.05 -4.18 -13.85
CA MET A 130 2.30 -2.74 -13.75
C MET A 130 1.70 -1.96 -14.91
N SER A 131 1.07 -2.60 -15.90
CA SER A 131 0.66 -1.95 -17.14
C SER A 131 -0.36 -0.82 -16.92
N PHE A 132 -1.30 -1.01 -15.99
CA PHE A 132 -2.36 -0.05 -15.70
C PHE A 132 -1.82 1.22 -15.00
N ILE A 133 -0.94 1.07 -14.03
CA ILE A 133 -0.33 2.23 -13.35
C ILE A 133 0.65 2.94 -14.30
N ALA A 134 1.41 2.20 -15.11
CA ALA A 134 2.32 2.76 -16.09
C ALA A 134 1.59 3.52 -17.22
N GLU A 135 0.37 3.11 -17.60
CA GLU A 135 -0.49 3.85 -18.53
C GLU A 135 -0.85 5.22 -17.95
N LEU A 136 -1.32 5.27 -16.69
CA LEU A 136 -1.66 6.52 -16.00
C LEU A 136 -0.44 7.43 -15.81
N ASP A 137 0.71 6.86 -15.51
CA ASP A 137 1.96 7.62 -15.36
C ASP A 137 2.41 8.22 -16.70
N ARG A 138 2.49 7.42 -17.74
CA ARG A 138 2.91 7.88 -19.09
C ARG A 138 1.95 8.90 -19.69
N SER A 139 0.66 8.84 -19.39
CA SER A 139 -0.32 9.84 -19.83
C SER A 139 -0.14 11.21 -19.15
N GLY A 140 0.71 11.30 -18.11
CA GLY A 140 0.87 12.49 -17.28
C GLY A 140 -0.29 12.71 -16.30
N PHE A 141 -1.25 11.75 -16.23
CA PHE A 141 -2.41 11.87 -15.34
C PHE A 141 -1.98 12.03 -13.88
N ILE A 142 -1.08 11.18 -13.39
CA ILE A 142 -0.61 11.22 -11.99
C ILE A 142 0.05 12.57 -11.69
N ASP A 143 0.98 13.01 -12.55
CA ASP A 143 1.68 14.29 -12.35
C ASP A 143 0.72 15.49 -12.40
N SER A 144 -0.36 15.40 -13.18
CA SER A 144 -1.36 16.47 -13.28
C SER A 144 -2.13 16.70 -11.97
N LEU A 145 -2.31 15.67 -11.16
CA LEU A 145 -2.97 15.77 -9.85
C LEU A 145 -2.15 16.63 -8.86
N TYR A 146 -0.82 16.58 -8.93
CA TYR A 146 0.10 17.26 -8.02
C TYR A 146 0.58 18.64 -8.50
N ARG A 147 0.17 19.08 -9.68
CA ARG A 147 0.58 20.39 -10.26
C ARG A 147 -0.26 21.59 -9.82
N ARG A 148 -1.16 21.43 -8.86
CA ARG A 148 -2.04 22.52 -8.39
C ARG A 148 -1.50 23.17 -7.13
#